data_dbfde075bddc8afa0f2a80b4788019c7
#
_entry.id   dbfde075bddc8afa0f2a80b4788019c7
#
_cell.length_a   1.000
_cell.length_b   1.000
_cell.length_c   1.000
_cell.angle_alpha   90.00
_cell.angle_beta   90.00
_cell.angle_gamma   90.00
#
_symmetry.space_group_name_H-M   'P 1'
#
loop_
_entity.id
_entity.type
_entity.pdbx_description
1 polymer ?
#
loop_
_entity_poly.entity_id
_entity_poly.type
_entity_poly.pdbx_seq_one_letter_code
_entity_poly.pdbx_strand_id
1 'polypeptide(L)'
;MPWEYYGKLADEHGGILRQMISSAKSGARGVNILFYGEPGTGKTSFAKTLAKELALDLYEIRQGDRDGERNSPQSRMAGIRICNEQVPRERSMVVVDEADQLLRTSMDFFASMFGGMGSSGSEKGVINSILDETKLPTIWISNAPARALDDSVRRRFDYSIRFDKLGTRQRSAIWRNSVKKFRLERLVPADLAEQFAQKYQTSAGGIAMVLENVKRMRPRKDKVAALVESLMKPHCELMEAKTKDDALMPTKDYSFDGLNIKGDIALDRIVEAVRNFRNSKEDGNDPDRPRMNILLWGPPGTGKTEFVKHLGKTLNSRVVVKVGSDLLSCWVGETEKNIKRAFDEAEADNAILFLDEIDGIVQDRSGAQRSWEVTQVNELLSRMENFKGVMVGATNFMDNLDAAIMRRFTFKLQFDYLEADGKRAFFERMFKTRLGDAEARRLAAIPNLAPGDFRTVRQSLYYLGGSVSNETRLNELEKECSLKKGCGRRIGF
;
A
#
# COMPACT_ATOMS: atom_id res chain seq x y z
N MET A 1 -22.64 4.39 10.07
CA MET A 1 -22.47 4.45 8.59
C MET A 1 -23.47 3.49 7.97
N PRO A 2 -24.01 3.70 6.76
CA PRO A 2 -24.81 2.70 6.07
C PRO A 2 -24.00 1.46 5.73
N TRP A 3 -24.66 0.29 5.62
CA TRP A 3 -24.03 -1.00 5.34
C TRP A 3 -23.21 -1.02 4.03
N GLU A 4 -23.74 -0.37 3.01
CA GLU A 4 -23.13 -0.26 1.67
C GLU A 4 -21.71 0.36 1.66
N TYR A 5 -21.32 1.07 2.72
CA TYR A 5 -20.00 1.70 2.81
C TYR A 5 -18.86 0.75 3.10
N TYR A 6 -19.19 -0.44 3.56
CA TYR A 6 -18.19 -1.47 3.85
C TYR A 6 -17.87 -2.31 2.61
N GLY A 7 -18.63 -2.14 1.49
CA GLY A 7 -18.33 -2.73 0.18
C GLY A 7 -18.02 -4.23 0.28
N LYS A 8 -16.86 -4.62 -0.27
CA LYS A 8 -16.40 -6.01 -0.30
C LYS A 8 -16.53 -6.73 1.06
N LEU A 9 -16.24 -6.04 2.15
CA LEU A 9 -16.31 -6.60 3.50
C LEU A 9 -17.75 -6.94 3.92
N ALA A 10 -18.71 -6.08 3.54
CA ALA A 10 -20.13 -6.32 3.76
C ALA A 10 -20.68 -7.43 2.83
N ASP A 11 -20.21 -7.47 1.60
CA ASP A 11 -20.64 -8.45 0.59
C ASP A 11 -20.15 -9.86 0.94
N GLU A 12 -18.88 -10.01 1.33
CA GLU A 12 -18.27 -11.31 1.64
C GLU A 12 -18.70 -11.86 3.00
N HIS A 13 -18.82 -11.00 4.01
CA HIS A 13 -19.01 -11.45 5.39
C HIS A 13 -20.41 -11.18 5.94
N GLY A 14 -21.15 -10.23 5.36
CA GLY A 14 -22.42 -9.77 5.90
C GLY A 14 -23.50 -10.84 6.00
N GLY A 15 -23.61 -11.68 4.98
CA GLY A 15 -24.55 -12.81 4.98
C GLY A 15 -24.26 -13.83 6.09
N ILE A 16 -22.98 -14.21 6.21
CA ILE A 16 -22.49 -15.15 7.23
C ILE A 16 -22.73 -14.59 8.63
N LEU A 17 -22.36 -13.33 8.88
CA LEU A 17 -22.56 -12.69 10.19
C LEU A 17 -24.03 -12.64 10.60
N ARG A 18 -24.92 -12.26 9.67
CA ARG A 18 -26.36 -12.23 9.94
C ARG A 18 -26.89 -13.61 10.32
N GLN A 19 -26.49 -14.63 9.59
CA GLN A 19 -26.91 -16.01 9.87
C GLN A 19 -26.38 -16.51 11.22
N MET A 20 -25.08 -16.31 11.51
CA MET A 20 -24.47 -16.73 12.77
C MET A 20 -25.11 -16.04 13.98
N ILE A 21 -25.29 -14.71 13.91
CA ILE A 21 -25.90 -13.95 15.01
C ILE A 21 -27.36 -14.33 15.19
N SER A 22 -28.11 -14.59 14.11
CA SER A 22 -29.51 -15.01 14.19
C SER A 22 -29.64 -16.43 14.77
N SER A 23 -28.74 -17.33 14.41
CA SER A 23 -28.74 -18.68 14.99
C SER A 23 -28.38 -18.69 16.49
N ALA A 24 -27.49 -17.81 16.91
CA ALA A 24 -27.09 -17.65 18.30
C ALA A 24 -28.23 -17.14 19.20
N LYS A 25 -29.21 -16.41 18.67
CA LYS A 25 -30.39 -15.96 19.42
C LYS A 25 -31.32 -17.09 19.85
N SER A 26 -31.49 -18.11 19.02
CA SER A 26 -32.37 -19.27 19.25
C SER A 26 -31.64 -20.48 19.82
N GLY A 27 -30.31 -20.50 19.80
CA GLY A 27 -29.49 -21.63 20.21
C GLY A 27 -29.12 -21.65 21.70
N ALA A 28 -28.58 -22.78 22.17
CA ALA A 28 -28.11 -22.93 23.55
C ALA A 28 -26.80 -22.15 23.82
N ARG A 29 -26.00 -21.87 22.82
CA ARG A 29 -24.69 -21.18 22.90
C ARG A 29 -24.70 -19.87 22.12
N GLY A 30 -23.99 -18.84 22.60
CA GLY A 30 -23.69 -17.62 21.86
C GLY A 30 -22.66 -17.85 20.77
N VAL A 31 -22.23 -16.77 20.13
CA VAL A 31 -21.20 -16.77 19.10
C VAL A 31 -20.15 -15.73 19.40
N ASN A 32 -18.86 -16.12 19.31
CA ASN A 32 -17.73 -15.23 19.44
C ASN A 32 -17.17 -14.87 18.07
N ILE A 33 -17.20 -13.59 17.72
CA ILE A 33 -16.71 -13.06 16.44
C ILE A 33 -15.56 -12.13 16.71
N LEU A 34 -14.42 -12.34 16.03
CA LEU A 34 -13.23 -11.50 16.17
C LEU A 34 -13.11 -10.53 14.97
N PHE A 35 -13.08 -9.22 15.24
CA PHE A 35 -12.67 -8.20 14.29
C PHE A 35 -11.26 -7.73 14.64
N TYR A 36 -10.29 -7.99 13.78
CA TYR A 36 -8.90 -7.65 14.04
C TYR A 36 -8.25 -6.92 12.87
N GLY A 37 -7.17 -6.19 13.15
CA GLY A 37 -6.44 -5.44 12.12
C GLY A 37 -6.12 -4.02 12.57
N GLU A 38 -5.63 -3.20 11.64
CA GLU A 38 -5.08 -1.88 11.96
C GLU A 38 -6.11 -0.93 12.62
N PRO A 39 -5.64 0.00 13.49
CA PRO A 39 -6.51 0.98 14.12
C PRO A 39 -7.15 1.91 13.09
N GLY A 40 -8.34 2.41 13.39
CA GLY A 40 -9.04 3.37 12.51
C GLY A 40 -9.64 2.81 11.22
N THR A 41 -9.63 1.50 11.02
CA THR A 41 -10.21 0.84 9.83
C THR A 41 -11.73 0.68 9.88
N GLY A 42 -12.37 1.11 10.96
CA GLY A 42 -13.82 1.12 11.09
C GLY A 42 -14.45 -0.11 11.77
N LYS A 43 -13.67 -0.95 12.47
CA LYS A 43 -14.14 -2.16 13.17
C LYS A 43 -15.34 -1.89 14.09
N THR A 44 -15.19 -0.92 15.00
CA THR A 44 -16.25 -0.53 15.95
C THR A 44 -17.49 0.03 15.22
N SER A 45 -17.27 0.82 14.17
CA SER A 45 -18.38 1.35 13.36
C SER A 45 -19.12 0.25 12.61
N PHE A 46 -18.41 -0.77 12.12
CA PHE A 46 -19.00 -1.93 11.46
C PHE A 46 -19.85 -2.75 12.42
N ALA A 47 -19.35 -3.03 13.63
CA ALA A 47 -20.11 -3.70 14.68
C ALA A 47 -21.41 -2.95 15.03
N LYS A 48 -21.32 -1.61 15.21
CA LYS A 48 -22.50 -0.76 15.48
C LYS A 48 -23.50 -0.75 14.31
N THR A 49 -23.01 -0.79 13.08
CA THR A 49 -23.88 -0.85 11.90
C THR A 49 -24.56 -2.21 11.81
N LEU A 50 -23.83 -3.29 12.07
CA LEU A 50 -24.38 -4.65 12.09
C LEU A 50 -25.48 -4.81 13.15
N ALA A 51 -25.26 -4.29 14.36
CA ALA A 51 -26.29 -4.29 15.41
C ALA A 51 -27.56 -3.56 14.97
N LYS A 52 -27.41 -2.38 14.33
CA LYS A 52 -28.53 -1.60 13.81
C LYS A 52 -29.30 -2.34 12.71
N GLU A 53 -28.60 -2.97 11.78
CA GLU A 53 -29.21 -3.77 10.69
C GLU A 53 -30.00 -4.96 11.21
N LEU A 54 -29.53 -5.56 12.31
CA LEU A 54 -30.18 -6.70 12.95
C LEU A 54 -31.22 -6.30 14.02
N ALA A 55 -31.46 -4.99 14.18
CA ALA A 55 -32.34 -4.43 15.21
C ALA A 55 -32.01 -4.95 16.62
N LEU A 56 -30.70 -4.99 16.97
CA LEU A 56 -30.20 -5.47 18.26
C LEU A 56 -29.79 -4.32 19.16
N ASP A 57 -30.06 -4.47 20.45
CA ASP A 57 -29.53 -3.63 21.50
C ASP A 57 -28.03 -3.93 21.67
N LEU A 58 -27.19 -2.89 21.56
CA LEU A 58 -25.74 -3.02 21.62
C LEU A 58 -25.20 -2.68 22.99
N TYR A 59 -24.55 -3.63 23.62
CA TYR A 59 -23.83 -3.46 24.90
C TYR A 59 -22.34 -3.39 24.65
N GLU A 60 -21.74 -2.26 24.99
CA GLU A 60 -20.31 -1.99 24.73
C GLU A 60 -19.50 -2.09 26.01
N ILE A 61 -18.58 -3.06 26.07
CA ILE A 61 -17.60 -3.21 27.17
C ILE A 61 -16.39 -2.33 26.85
N ARG A 62 -16.34 -1.17 27.48
CA ARG A 62 -15.32 -0.14 27.21
C ARG A 62 -14.07 -0.34 28.05
N GLN A 63 -12.95 0.30 27.61
CA GLN A 63 -11.70 0.34 28.33
C GLN A 63 -11.69 1.33 29.51
N GLY A 64 -12.54 2.35 29.47
CA GLY A 64 -12.67 3.37 30.52
C GLY A 64 -14.11 3.53 30.98
N ASP A 65 -14.30 3.99 32.20
CA ASP A 65 -15.58 4.37 32.76
C ASP A 65 -16.05 5.77 32.31
N ARG A 66 -17.13 6.28 32.92
CA ARG A 66 -17.68 7.60 32.58
C ARG A 66 -16.81 8.75 33.07
N ASP A 67 -15.95 8.52 34.07
CA ASP A 67 -15.09 9.48 34.73
C ASP A 67 -13.68 9.51 34.08
N GLY A 68 -13.43 8.63 33.09
CA GLY A 68 -12.19 8.56 32.33
C GLY A 68 -11.12 7.66 32.98
N GLU A 69 -11.45 6.96 34.06
CA GLU A 69 -10.56 5.97 34.64
C GLU A 69 -10.55 4.67 33.80
N ARG A 70 -9.37 4.05 33.71
CA ARG A 70 -9.25 2.78 32.97
C ARG A 70 -9.85 1.62 33.76
N ASN A 71 -10.81 0.95 33.17
CA ASN A 71 -11.32 -0.31 33.68
C ASN A 71 -10.22 -1.39 33.70
N SER A 72 -10.04 -2.05 34.84
CA SER A 72 -9.12 -3.17 34.92
C SER A 72 -9.57 -4.34 34.04
N PRO A 73 -8.66 -5.20 33.59
CA PRO A 73 -9.04 -6.43 32.87
C PRO A 73 -10.10 -7.25 33.61
N GLN A 74 -9.98 -7.33 34.93
CA GLN A 74 -10.93 -8.06 35.80
C GLN A 74 -12.32 -7.40 35.78
N SER A 75 -12.41 -6.07 35.86
CA SER A 75 -13.68 -5.35 35.76
C SER A 75 -14.35 -5.55 34.39
N ARG A 76 -13.58 -5.57 33.32
CA ARG A 76 -14.07 -5.83 31.97
C ARG A 76 -14.58 -7.26 31.81
N MET A 77 -13.84 -8.25 32.35
CA MET A 77 -14.29 -9.66 32.37
C MET A 77 -15.57 -9.84 33.18
N ALA A 78 -15.69 -9.18 34.33
CA ALA A 78 -16.93 -9.17 35.12
C ALA A 78 -18.09 -8.55 34.34
N GLY A 79 -17.86 -7.43 33.64
CA GLY A 79 -18.86 -6.80 32.77
C GLY A 79 -19.37 -7.74 31.67
N ILE A 80 -18.49 -8.52 31.04
CA ILE A 80 -18.90 -9.50 30.01
C ILE A 80 -19.78 -10.60 30.65
N ARG A 81 -19.41 -11.11 31.82
CA ARG A 81 -20.22 -12.11 32.54
C ARG A 81 -21.59 -11.59 32.94
N ILE A 82 -21.66 -10.36 33.46
CA ILE A 82 -22.91 -9.69 33.81
C ILE A 82 -23.81 -9.58 32.56
N CYS A 83 -23.25 -9.14 31.41
CA CYS A 83 -24.03 -9.12 30.18
C CYS A 83 -24.56 -10.49 29.79
N ASN A 84 -23.73 -11.53 29.86
CA ASN A 84 -24.15 -12.90 29.55
C ASN A 84 -25.29 -13.44 30.44
N GLU A 85 -25.40 -12.96 31.68
CA GLU A 85 -26.40 -13.44 32.63
C GLU A 85 -27.68 -12.59 32.68
N GLN A 86 -27.52 -11.26 32.52
CA GLN A 86 -28.64 -10.35 32.79
C GLN A 86 -29.28 -9.72 31.55
N VAL A 87 -28.60 -9.79 30.38
CA VAL A 87 -29.09 -9.13 29.18
C VAL A 87 -29.99 -10.06 28.34
N PRO A 88 -31.15 -9.60 27.83
CA PRO A 88 -32.05 -10.42 27.02
C PRO A 88 -31.39 -10.93 25.74
N ARG A 89 -31.35 -12.22 25.58
CA ARG A 89 -30.59 -12.92 24.53
C ARG A 89 -31.08 -12.65 23.12
N GLU A 90 -32.38 -12.60 22.96
CA GLU A 90 -33.05 -12.48 21.66
C GLU A 90 -32.81 -11.13 20.97
N ARG A 91 -32.50 -10.11 21.77
CA ARG A 91 -32.47 -8.71 21.32
C ARG A 91 -31.10 -8.02 21.47
N SER A 92 -30.10 -8.75 21.97
CA SER A 92 -28.87 -8.12 22.41
C SER A 92 -27.62 -8.65 21.72
N MET A 93 -26.65 -7.79 21.57
CA MET A 93 -25.31 -8.09 21.10
C MET A 93 -24.27 -7.36 21.96
N VAL A 94 -23.21 -8.05 22.33
CA VAL A 94 -22.09 -7.48 23.10
C VAL A 94 -20.94 -7.11 22.19
N VAL A 95 -20.33 -5.96 22.41
CA VAL A 95 -19.07 -5.55 21.77
C VAL A 95 -18.02 -5.31 22.83
N VAL A 96 -16.91 -6.02 22.73
CA VAL A 96 -15.74 -5.84 23.57
C VAL A 96 -14.72 -5.05 22.75
N ASP A 97 -14.71 -3.72 22.91
CA ASP A 97 -13.79 -2.87 22.16
C ASP A 97 -12.40 -2.85 22.79
N GLU A 98 -11.35 -2.65 21.97
CA GLU A 98 -9.95 -2.67 22.42
C GLU A 98 -9.64 -3.92 23.30
N ALA A 99 -10.01 -5.09 22.82
CA ALA A 99 -9.85 -6.35 23.54
C ALA A 99 -8.40 -6.85 23.61
N ASP A 100 -7.45 -6.08 23.09
CA ASP A 100 -6.04 -6.47 22.96
C ASP A 100 -5.44 -6.98 24.26
N GLN A 101 -5.69 -6.29 25.38
CA GLN A 101 -5.14 -6.64 26.68
C GLN A 101 -5.74 -7.95 27.22
N LEU A 102 -6.99 -8.27 26.86
CA LEU A 102 -7.67 -9.49 27.28
C LEU A 102 -7.26 -10.71 26.45
N LEU A 103 -6.89 -10.48 25.18
CA LEU A 103 -6.69 -11.54 24.17
C LEU A 103 -5.22 -11.82 23.84
N ARG A 104 -4.28 -10.95 24.26
CA ARG A 104 -2.86 -11.15 23.98
C ARG A 104 -2.24 -12.23 24.85
N THR A 105 -1.27 -12.91 24.28
CA THR A 105 -0.32 -13.72 25.05
C THR A 105 0.41 -12.78 25.99
N SER A 106 0.25 -12.92 27.28
CA SER A 106 1.08 -12.17 28.22
C SER A 106 2.54 -12.48 27.91
N MET A 107 3.39 -11.46 27.88
CA MET A 107 4.85 -11.62 27.77
C MET A 107 5.41 -12.22 29.07
N ASP A 108 4.90 -13.35 29.52
CA ASP A 108 5.34 -14.05 30.73
C ASP A 108 6.79 -14.57 30.62
N PHE A 109 7.33 -14.65 29.41
CA PHE A 109 8.73 -15.04 29.23
C PHE A 109 9.71 -14.05 29.89
N PHE A 110 9.44 -12.74 29.84
CA PHE A 110 10.27 -11.76 30.56
C PHE A 110 9.97 -11.72 32.06
N ALA A 111 8.72 -11.88 32.48
CA ALA A 111 8.35 -11.89 33.89
C ALA A 111 8.88 -13.14 34.61
N SER A 112 8.87 -14.30 33.97
CA SER A 112 9.45 -15.53 34.51
C SER A 112 10.99 -15.48 34.61
N MET A 113 11.64 -14.73 33.74
CA MET A 113 13.09 -14.58 33.71
C MET A 113 13.59 -13.61 34.82
N PHE A 114 12.74 -12.70 35.29
CA PHE A 114 13.04 -11.76 36.38
C PHE A 114 12.38 -12.07 37.71
N GLY A 115 11.90 -13.32 37.92
CA GLY A 115 11.49 -13.80 39.26
C GLY A 115 10.18 -13.21 39.79
N GLY A 116 9.33 -12.63 38.94
CA GLY A 116 7.99 -12.17 39.33
C GLY A 116 7.02 -13.33 39.40
N MET A 117 6.66 -13.81 40.59
CA MET A 117 5.51 -14.69 40.84
C MET A 117 4.22 -13.89 40.54
N GLY A 118 3.80 -13.84 39.28
CA GLY A 118 2.60 -13.11 38.86
C GLY A 118 1.52 -14.05 38.28
N SER A 119 0.33 -13.89 38.75
CA SER A 119 -0.97 -14.53 38.54
C SER A 119 -1.47 -14.77 37.13
N SER A 120 -0.62 -14.83 36.12
CA SER A 120 -1.00 -14.87 34.69
C SER A 120 -1.73 -16.15 34.25
N GLY A 121 -1.50 -17.27 34.90
CA GLY A 121 -2.21 -18.53 34.62
C GLY A 121 -3.70 -18.48 34.94
N SER A 122 -4.09 -17.70 35.95
CA SER A 122 -5.50 -17.57 36.36
C SER A 122 -6.32 -16.69 35.38
N GLU A 123 -5.73 -15.63 34.84
CA GLU A 123 -6.42 -14.73 33.90
C GLU A 123 -6.69 -15.38 32.53
N LYS A 124 -5.74 -16.20 32.03
CA LYS A 124 -5.95 -17.00 30.82
C LYS A 124 -7.08 -18.00 30.95
N GLY A 125 -7.15 -18.68 32.11
CA GLY A 125 -8.25 -19.58 32.42
C GLY A 125 -9.59 -18.86 32.40
N VAL A 126 -9.66 -17.65 32.96
CA VAL A 126 -10.89 -16.86 33.05
C VAL A 126 -11.35 -16.39 31.66
N ILE A 127 -10.47 -15.90 30.79
CA ILE A 127 -10.88 -15.47 29.44
C ILE A 127 -11.33 -16.66 28.59
N ASN A 128 -10.65 -17.79 28.69
CA ASN A 128 -11.04 -19.02 28.01
C ASN A 128 -12.44 -19.49 28.46
N SER A 129 -12.72 -19.50 29.79
CA SER A 129 -14.04 -19.82 30.35
C SER A 129 -15.11 -18.84 29.82
N ILE A 130 -14.83 -17.53 29.78
CA ILE A 130 -15.77 -16.53 29.22
C ILE A 130 -16.10 -16.83 27.77
N LEU A 131 -15.10 -17.16 26.95
CA LEU A 131 -15.31 -17.49 25.54
C LEU A 131 -16.09 -18.80 25.37
N ASP A 132 -15.81 -19.81 26.19
CA ASP A 132 -16.50 -21.12 26.14
C ASP A 132 -17.95 -21.02 26.64
N GLU A 133 -18.24 -20.16 27.63
CA GLU A 133 -19.54 -19.99 28.28
C GLU A 133 -20.38 -18.85 27.65
N THR A 134 -19.92 -18.24 26.56
CA THR A 134 -20.64 -17.15 25.89
C THR A 134 -22.06 -17.58 25.51
N LYS A 135 -23.03 -16.77 25.95
CA LYS A 135 -24.47 -16.97 25.66
C LYS A 135 -25.03 -15.98 24.64
N LEU A 136 -24.42 -14.83 24.49
CA LEU A 136 -24.80 -13.74 23.60
C LEU A 136 -23.91 -13.68 22.34
N PRO A 137 -24.42 -13.18 21.21
CA PRO A 137 -23.54 -12.77 20.12
C PRO A 137 -22.55 -11.72 20.62
N THR A 138 -21.26 -12.05 20.61
CA THR A 138 -20.21 -11.18 21.13
C THR A 138 -19.18 -10.88 20.05
N ILE A 139 -18.96 -9.61 19.75
CA ILE A 139 -17.93 -9.13 18.82
C ILE A 139 -16.75 -8.61 19.63
N TRP A 140 -15.60 -9.21 19.40
CA TRP A 140 -14.33 -8.84 20.01
C TRP A 140 -13.53 -8.02 19.01
N ILE A 141 -13.09 -6.81 19.41
CA ILE A 141 -12.35 -5.90 18.53
C ILE A 141 -10.92 -5.78 19.02
N SER A 142 -9.97 -6.12 18.15
CA SER A 142 -8.52 -6.05 18.43
C SER A 142 -7.80 -5.24 17.38
N ASN A 143 -6.84 -4.43 17.81
CA ASN A 143 -5.89 -3.72 16.93
C ASN A 143 -4.60 -4.54 16.73
N ALA A 144 -4.45 -5.65 17.44
CA ALA A 144 -3.31 -6.53 17.31
C ALA A 144 -3.42 -7.43 16.07
N PRO A 145 -2.30 -7.80 15.44
CA PRO A 145 -2.30 -8.83 14.42
C PRO A 145 -2.66 -10.20 15.04
N ALA A 146 -3.32 -11.06 14.26
CA ALA A 146 -3.77 -12.37 14.74
C ALA A 146 -2.68 -13.20 15.44
N ARG A 147 -1.41 -13.05 14.99
CA ARG A 147 -0.25 -13.73 15.60
C ARG A 147 0.08 -13.29 17.04
N ALA A 148 -0.39 -12.12 17.45
CA ALA A 148 -0.19 -11.59 18.80
C ALA A 148 -1.27 -12.07 19.79
N LEU A 149 -2.29 -12.75 19.31
CA LEU A 149 -3.32 -13.36 20.14
C LEU A 149 -2.89 -14.76 20.58
N ASP A 150 -3.26 -15.15 21.78
CA ASP A 150 -2.96 -16.49 22.31
C ASP A 150 -3.65 -17.58 21.45
N ASP A 151 -2.95 -18.68 21.19
CA ASP A 151 -3.47 -19.78 20.38
C ASP A 151 -4.72 -20.44 20.99
N SER A 152 -4.78 -20.51 22.32
CA SER A 152 -5.93 -21.07 23.04
C SER A 152 -7.16 -20.17 22.87
N VAL A 153 -6.96 -18.87 22.82
CA VAL A 153 -8.01 -17.87 22.59
C VAL A 153 -8.47 -17.88 21.12
N ARG A 154 -7.52 -17.96 20.17
CA ARG A 154 -7.85 -17.97 18.74
C ARG A 154 -8.78 -19.10 18.33
N ARG A 155 -8.61 -20.27 18.91
CA ARG A 155 -9.43 -21.47 18.62
C ARG A 155 -10.88 -21.37 19.12
N ARG A 156 -11.20 -20.36 19.94
CA ARG A 156 -12.53 -20.17 20.55
C ARG A 156 -13.38 -19.13 19.83
N PHE A 157 -12.83 -18.54 18.78
CA PHE A 157 -13.62 -17.69 17.90
C PHE A 157 -14.31 -18.52 16.84
N ASP A 158 -15.62 -18.38 16.75
CA ASP A 158 -16.46 -19.05 15.76
C ASP A 158 -16.26 -18.44 14.36
N TYR A 159 -15.93 -17.14 14.32
CA TYR A 159 -15.63 -16.43 13.07
C TYR A 159 -14.64 -15.29 13.31
N SER A 160 -13.83 -14.99 12.29
CA SER A 160 -12.89 -13.87 12.38
C SER A 160 -12.82 -13.09 11.06
N ILE A 161 -12.76 -11.76 11.19
CA ILE A 161 -12.67 -10.85 10.06
C ILE A 161 -11.45 -9.94 10.24
N ARG A 162 -10.61 -9.93 9.22
CA ARG A 162 -9.48 -9.01 9.16
C ARG A 162 -9.90 -7.70 8.50
N PHE A 163 -9.63 -6.60 9.19
CA PHE A 163 -9.83 -5.25 8.68
C PHE A 163 -8.50 -4.71 8.18
N ASP A 164 -8.33 -4.68 6.88
CA ASP A 164 -7.15 -4.12 6.23
C ASP A 164 -7.23 -2.59 6.13
N LYS A 165 -6.13 -1.95 5.73
CA LYS A 165 -6.12 -0.51 5.44
C LYS A 165 -7.19 -0.15 4.43
N LEU A 166 -7.81 1.00 4.62
CA LEU A 166 -8.86 1.48 3.73
C LEU A 166 -8.33 1.69 2.31
N GLY A 167 -8.90 1.01 1.34
CA GLY A 167 -8.63 1.24 -0.08
C GLY A 167 -9.15 2.60 -0.55
N THR A 168 -8.69 3.08 -1.71
CA THR A 168 -9.06 4.40 -2.25
C THR A 168 -10.58 4.58 -2.40
N ARG A 169 -11.30 3.55 -2.87
CA ARG A 169 -12.77 3.58 -3.00
C ARG A 169 -13.47 3.78 -1.66
N GLN A 170 -13.00 3.06 -0.64
CA GLN A 170 -13.55 3.18 0.73
C GLN A 170 -13.25 4.57 1.31
N ARG A 171 -12.02 5.08 1.15
CA ARG A 171 -11.66 6.44 1.58
C ARG A 171 -12.52 7.49 0.89
N SER A 172 -12.74 7.40 -0.43
CA SER A 172 -13.62 8.33 -1.17
C SER A 172 -15.04 8.32 -0.62
N ALA A 173 -15.58 7.15 -0.29
CA ALA A 173 -16.89 7.06 0.35
C ALA A 173 -16.91 7.69 1.74
N ILE A 174 -15.88 7.45 2.56
CA ILE A 174 -15.75 8.04 3.90
C ILE A 174 -15.62 9.57 3.82
N TRP A 175 -14.81 10.11 2.90
CA TRP A 175 -14.68 11.54 2.68
C TRP A 175 -16.04 12.17 2.34
N ARG A 176 -16.73 11.65 1.32
CA ARG A 176 -18.06 12.14 0.90
C ARG A 176 -19.07 12.16 2.05
N ASN A 177 -19.11 11.09 2.85
CA ASN A 177 -20.04 11.00 3.97
C ASN A 177 -19.67 11.91 5.13
N SER A 178 -18.38 12.00 5.43
CA SER A 178 -17.92 12.91 6.48
C SER A 178 -18.19 14.36 6.09
N VAL A 179 -17.97 14.74 4.84
CA VAL A 179 -18.34 16.07 4.32
C VAL A 179 -19.82 16.36 4.52
N LYS A 180 -20.73 15.41 4.18
CA LYS A 180 -22.17 15.53 4.44
C LYS A 180 -22.47 15.64 5.93
N LYS A 181 -21.89 14.77 6.76
CA LYS A 181 -22.11 14.76 8.22
C LYS A 181 -21.73 16.10 8.86
N PHE A 182 -20.63 16.72 8.41
CA PHE A 182 -20.18 18.01 8.92
C PHE A 182 -20.83 19.21 8.22
N ARG A 183 -21.67 19.00 7.19
CA ARG A 183 -22.34 20.02 6.36
C ARG A 183 -21.34 20.94 5.65
N LEU A 184 -20.33 20.35 5.04
CA LEU A 184 -19.22 21.05 4.36
C LEU A 184 -19.27 20.92 2.83
N GLU A 185 -20.38 20.49 2.22
CA GLU A 185 -20.50 20.20 0.78
C GLU A 185 -20.18 21.43 -0.09
N ARG A 186 -20.48 22.64 0.41
CA ARG A 186 -20.17 23.90 -0.29
C ARG A 186 -18.68 24.24 -0.29
N LEU A 187 -17.94 23.78 0.71
CA LEU A 187 -16.52 24.05 0.90
C LEU A 187 -15.65 22.94 0.32
N VAL A 188 -16.08 21.69 0.43
CA VAL A 188 -15.39 20.50 -0.06
C VAL A 188 -16.32 19.76 -1.02
N PRO A 189 -16.35 20.13 -2.31
CA PRO A 189 -17.15 19.45 -3.32
C PRO A 189 -16.65 18.01 -3.55
N ALA A 190 -17.44 17.18 -4.23
CA ALA A 190 -17.21 15.75 -4.37
C ALA A 190 -15.87 15.41 -5.08
N ASP A 191 -15.53 16.19 -6.10
CA ASP A 191 -14.27 16.07 -6.85
C ASP A 191 -13.04 16.35 -5.97
N LEU A 192 -13.12 17.37 -5.11
CA LEU A 192 -12.05 17.70 -4.16
C LEU A 192 -11.92 16.62 -3.07
N ALA A 193 -13.04 16.11 -2.57
CA ALA A 193 -13.06 14.99 -1.61
C ALA A 193 -12.42 13.73 -2.21
N GLU A 194 -12.62 13.48 -3.49
CA GLU A 194 -12.01 12.36 -4.21
C GLU A 194 -10.51 12.54 -4.40
N GLN A 195 -10.05 13.75 -4.73
CA GLN A 195 -8.63 14.09 -4.78
C GLN A 195 -7.94 13.85 -3.43
N PHE A 196 -8.55 14.26 -2.32
CA PHE A 196 -8.00 14.01 -1.00
C PHE A 196 -7.97 12.52 -0.64
N ALA A 197 -8.99 11.76 -0.99
CA ALA A 197 -9.02 10.32 -0.78
C ALA A 197 -7.93 9.58 -1.57
N GLN A 198 -7.59 10.06 -2.74
CA GLN A 198 -6.47 9.54 -3.54
C GLN A 198 -5.11 9.98 -2.99
N LYS A 199 -5.01 11.24 -2.51
CA LYS A 199 -3.75 11.83 -2.04
C LYS A 199 -3.32 11.28 -0.67
N TYR A 200 -4.26 11.09 0.28
CA TYR A 200 -3.95 10.76 1.66
C TYR A 200 -4.46 9.36 2.05
N GLN A 201 -3.54 8.50 2.48
CA GLN A 201 -3.86 7.19 3.03
C GLN A 201 -4.12 7.32 4.54
N THR A 202 -5.26 7.82 4.91
CA THR A 202 -5.61 8.04 6.32
C THR A 202 -6.84 7.24 6.75
N SER A 203 -7.01 7.10 8.05
CA SER A 203 -8.15 6.43 8.67
C SER A 203 -9.43 7.28 8.63
N ALA A 204 -10.58 6.65 8.86
CA ALA A 204 -11.85 7.37 9.00
C ALA A 204 -11.83 8.41 10.13
N GLY A 205 -11.11 8.13 11.22
CA GLY A 205 -10.91 9.08 12.33
C GLY A 205 -10.10 10.30 11.92
N GLY A 206 -9.01 10.10 11.15
CA GLY A 206 -8.20 11.19 10.63
C GLY A 206 -8.99 12.12 9.70
N ILE A 207 -9.79 11.54 8.80
CA ILE A 207 -10.69 12.31 7.92
C ILE A 207 -11.68 13.15 8.74
N ALA A 208 -12.32 12.53 9.73
CA ALA A 208 -13.29 13.21 10.57
C ALA A 208 -12.66 14.36 11.37
N MET A 209 -11.49 14.14 11.96
CA MET A 209 -10.73 15.13 12.72
C MET A 209 -10.37 16.35 11.87
N VAL A 210 -9.88 16.14 10.65
CA VAL A 210 -9.52 17.22 9.74
C VAL A 210 -10.76 18.01 9.33
N LEU A 211 -11.86 17.36 8.95
CA LEU A 211 -13.10 18.06 8.57
C LEU A 211 -13.76 18.81 9.73
N GLU A 212 -13.63 18.29 10.95
CA GLU A 212 -14.08 19.00 12.14
C GLU A 212 -13.28 20.29 12.37
N ASN A 213 -11.96 20.24 12.19
CA ASN A 213 -11.12 21.42 12.24
C ASN A 213 -11.44 22.42 11.12
N VAL A 214 -11.66 21.96 9.90
CA VAL A 214 -12.12 22.83 8.79
C VAL A 214 -13.43 23.52 9.14
N LYS A 215 -14.40 22.79 9.72
CA LYS A 215 -15.66 23.35 10.19
C LYS A 215 -15.47 24.42 11.27
N ARG A 216 -14.56 24.17 12.22
CA ARG A 216 -14.25 25.11 13.33
C ARG A 216 -13.56 26.38 12.83
N MET A 217 -12.61 26.23 11.90
CA MET A 217 -11.80 27.35 11.38
C MET A 217 -12.53 28.20 10.33
N ARG A 218 -13.61 27.70 9.73
CA ARG A 218 -14.46 28.39 8.73
C ARG A 218 -13.66 29.11 7.63
N PRO A 219 -12.79 28.42 6.89
CA PRO A 219 -11.95 29.03 5.86
C PRO A 219 -12.79 29.56 4.70
N ARG A 220 -12.23 30.50 3.93
CA ARG A 220 -12.78 30.85 2.62
C ARG A 220 -12.66 29.69 1.65
N LYS A 221 -13.57 29.60 0.67
CA LYS A 221 -13.63 28.48 -0.29
C LYS A 221 -12.31 28.26 -1.04
N ASP A 222 -11.63 29.33 -1.42
CA ASP A 222 -10.32 29.31 -2.10
C ASP A 222 -9.18 28.78 -1.23
N LYS A 223 -9.27 28.85 0.09
CA LYS A 223 -8.26 28.42 1.05
C LYS A 223 -8.51 27.02 1.66
N VAL A 224 -9.66 26.41 1.37
CA VAL A 224 -10.04 25.12 1.97
C VAL A 224 -9.06 24.01 1.61
N ALA A 225 -8.68 23.90 0.34
CA ALA A 225 -7.75 22.85 -0.11
C ALA A 225 -6.40 22.96 0.61
N ALA A 226 -5.82 24.16 0.67
CA ALA A 226 -4.57 24.41 1.36
C ALA A 226 -4.65 24.14 2.87
N LEU A 227 -5.78 24.47 3.51
CA LEU A 227 -6.00 24.18 4.93
C LEU A 227 -6.10 22.67 5.18
N VAL A 228 -6.87 21.94 4.37
CA VAL A 228 -6.96 20.48 4.48
C VAL A 228 -5.58 19.86 4.32
N GLU A 229 -4.78 20.29 3.34
CA GLU A 229 -3.41 19.81 3.14
C GLU A 229 -2.52 20.07 4.36
N SER A 230 -2.59 21.30 4.91
CA SER A 230 -1.81 21.67 6.09
C SER A 230 -2.18 20.88 7.34
N LEU A 231 -3.42 20.40 7.46
CA LEU A 231 -3.88 19.56 8.56
C LEU A 231 -3.61 18.07 8.33
N MET A 232 -3.73 17.60 7.07
CA MET A 232 -3.55 16.20 6.72
C MET A 232 -2.09 15.78 6.73
N LYS A 233 -1.18 16.63 6.25
CA LYS A 233 0.23 16.28 6.13
C LYS A 233 0.85 15.92 7.49
N PRO A 234 0.80 16.76 8.54
CA PRO A 234 1.33 16.40 9.86
C PRO A 234 0.61 15.20 10.48
N HIS A 235 -0.70 15.05 10.24
CA HIS A 235 -1.44 13.90 10.74
C HIS A 235 -0.96 12.59 10.08
N CYS A 236 -0.74 12.59 8.78
CA CYS A 236 -0.21 11.43 8.07
C CYS A 236 1.24 11.11 8.51
N GLU A 237 2.08 12.12 8.69
CA GLU A 237 3.45 11.96 9.21
C GLU A 237 3.43 11.32 10.61
N LEU A 238 2.59 11.83 11.51
CA LEU A 238 2.43 11.28 12.87
C LEU A 238 1.97 9.82 12.88
N MET A 239 1.10 9.46 11.94
CA MET A 239 0.53 8.10 11.83
C MET A 239 1.35 7.18 10.91
N GLU A 240 2.54 7.60 10.47
CA GLU A 240 3.37 6.90 9.47
C GLU A 240 2.56 6.51 8.21
N ALA A 241 1.51 7.27 7.94
CA ALA A 241 0.63 7.04 6.80
C ALA A 241 1.25 7.64 5.54
N LYS A 242 1.31 6.85 4.46
CA LYS A 242 1.84 7.33 3.18
C LYS A 242 0.98 8.45 2.63
N THR A 243 1.61 9.57 2.25
CA THR A 243 0.99 10.63 1.48
C THR A 243 1.30 10.44 -0.01
N LYS A 244 0.45 10.96 -0.89
CA LYS A 244 0.69 10.87 -2.34
C LYS A 244 1.89 11.73 -2.79
N ASP A 245 2.42 12.60 -1.92
CA ASP A 245 3.66 13.34 -2.17
C ASP A 245 4.88 12.41 -2.15
N ASP A 246 4.77 11.23 -1.47
CA ASP A 246 5.69 10.09 -1.64
C ASP A 246 5.39 9.30 -2.92
N ALA A 247 4.28 9.59 -3.62
CA ALA A 247 4.03 9.04 -4.93
C ALA A 247 5.03 9.65 -5.90
N LEU A 248 5.80 8.79 -6.52
CA LEU A 248 6.76 9.10 -7.54
C LEU A 248 6.14 10.00 -8.62
N MET A 249 6.37 11.31 -8.55
CA MET A 249 6.02 12.23 -9.63
C MET A 249 7.12 12.19 -10.67
N PRO A 250 6.78 12.12 -11.98
CA PRO A 250 7.78 12.28 -13.02
C PRO A 250 8.40 13.67 -12.93
N THR A 251 9.65 13.81 -13.35
CA THR A 251 10.29 15.12 -13.49
C THR A 251 9.41 16.05 -14.34
N LYS A 252 9.35 17.33 -14.00
CA LYS A 252 8.45 18.31 -14.65
C LYS A 252 8.55 18.31 -16.17
N ASP A 253 9.74 18.03 -16.71
CA ASP A 253 10.08 18.09 -18.12
C ASP A 253 10.22 16.67 -18.75
N TYR A 254 9.56 15.64 -18.18
CA TYR A 254 9.67 14.29 -18.72
C TYR A 254 8.92 14.15 -20.05
N SER A 255 9.62 13.73 -21.08
CA SER A 255 9.08 13.36 -22.40
C SER A 255 9.77 12.08 -22.87
N PHE A 256 9.07 11.30 -23.66
CA PHE A 256 9.63 10.11 -24.33
C PHE A 256 10.53 10.46 -25.53
N ASP A 257 10.43 11.71 -26.01
CA ASP A 257 11.17 12.15 -27.21
C ASP A 257 12.67 11.98 -27.02
N GLY A 258 13.27 11.23 -27.89
CA GLY A 258 14.70 10.94 -27.90
C GLY A 258 15.12 9.75 -27.03
N LEU A 259 14.22 9.07 -26.31
CA LEU A 259 14.53 7.80 -25.64
C LEU A 259 14.76 6.70 -26.67
N ASN A 260 15.78 5.88 -26.45
CA ASN A 260 16.04 4.68 -27.25
C ASN A 260 15.38 3.48 -26.57
N ILE A 261 14.17 3.15 -27.01
CA ILE A 261 13.37 2.04 -26.44
C ILE A 261 13.05 1.07 -27.55
N LYS A 262 13.42 -0.19 -27.32
CA LYS A 262 13.14 -1.32 -28.20
C LYS A 262 12.19 -2.28 -27.49
N GLY A 263 11.23 -2.86 -28.19
CA GLY A 263 10.31 -3.80 -27.56
C GLY A 263 9.23 -4.30 -28.49
N ASP A 264 8.38 -5.16 -27.94
CA ASP A 264 7.31 -5.84 -28.67
C ASP A 264 6.25 -4.85 -29.20
N ILE A 265 6.18 -3.63 -28.61
CA ILE A 265 5.17 -2.62 -28.92
C ILE A 265 5.69 -1.21 -28.63
N ALA A 266 5.20 -0.22 -29.37
CA ALA A 266 5.53 1.19 -29.15
C ALA A 266 4.96 1.70 -27.79
N LEU A 267 5.69 2.60 -27.12
CA LEU A 267 5.33 3.13 -25.80
C LEU A 267 3.91 3.70 -25.72
N ASP A 268 3.49 4.46 -26.71
CA ASP A 268 2.14 5.05 -26.73
C ASP A 268 1.05 3.99 -26.71
N ARG A 269 1.28 2.90 -27.43
CA ARG A 269 0.37 1.75 -27.44
C ARG A 269 0.32 1.00 -26.10
N ILE A 270 1.42 1.01 -25.33
CA ILE A 270 1.40 0.43 -23.98
C ILE A 270 0.49 1.21 -23.06
N VAL A 271 0.56 2.56 -23.11
CA VAL A 271 -0.33 3.42 -22.32
C VAL A 271 -1.80 3.10 -22.68
N GLU A 272 -2.08 2.94 -23.95
CA GLU A 272 -3.41 2.58 -24.44
C GLU A 272 -3.81 1.15 -24.01
N ALA A 273 -2.93 0.17 -24.13
CA ALA A 273 -3.18 -1.21 -23.70
C ALA A 273 -3.49 -1.29 -22.20
N VAL A 274 -2.75 -0.57 -21.37
CA VAL A 274 -3.01 -0.50 -19.91
C VAL A 274 -4.36 0.17 -19.64
N ARG A 275 -4.71 1.21 -20.38
CA ARG A 275 -6.04 1.86 -20.28
C ARG A 275 -7.17 0.90 -20.64
N ASN A 276 -7.03 0.18 -21.76
CA ASN A 276 -8.01 -0.80 -22.22
C ASN A 276 -8.15 -1.95 -21.22
N PHE A 277 -7.04 -2.48 -20.70
CA PHE A 277 -7.06 -3.51 -19.67
C PHE A 277 -7.84 -3.07 -18.41
N ARG A 278 -7.67 -1.82 -17.97
CA ARG A 278 -8.38 -1.28 -16.80
C ARG A 278 -9.87 -1.04 -17.05
N ASN A 279 -10.23 -0.74 -18.28
CA ASN A 279 -11.62 -0.48 -18.68
C ASN A 279 -12.37 -1.76 -19.06
N SER A 280 -11.67 -2.89 -19.25
CA SER A 280 -12.32 -4.16 -19.53
C SER A 280 -13.18 -4.58 -18.32
N LYS A 281 -14.45 -4.87 -18.58
CA LYS A 281 -15.44 -5.34 -17.60
C LYS A 281 -15.41 -6.86 -17.43
N GLU A 282 -14.34 -7.53 -17.86
CA GLU A 282 -14.25 -8.98 -17.74
C GLU A 282 -14.26 -9.39 -16.27
N ASP A 283 -15.06 -10.40 -15.96
CA ASP A 283 -15.22 -10.94 -14.62
C ASP A 283 -13.86 -11.34 -14.05
N GLY A 284 -13.50 -10.74 -12.92
CA GLY A 284 -12.20 -10.94 -12.29
C GLY A 284 -11.93 -12.39 -11.82
N ASN A 285 -12.85 -13.33 -12.08
CA ASN A 285 -12.76 -14.75 -11.74
C ASN A 285 -12.52 -15.64 -12.96
N ASP A 286 -12.41 -15.08 -14.17
CA ASP A 286 -12.06 -15.86 -15.35
C ASP A 286 -10.60 -16.30 -15.30
N PRO A 287 -10.27 -17.59 -15.29
CA PRO A 287 -8.90 -18.09 -15.30
C PRO A 287 -8.12 -17.71 -16.57
N ASP A 288 -8.81 -17.46 -17.66
CA ASP A 288 -8.22 -17.06 -18.95
C ASP A 288 -8.10 -15.54 -19.12
N ARG A 289 -8.40 -14.75 -18.09
CA ARG A 289 -8.30 -13.30 -18.14
C ARG A 289 -6.89 -12.85 -18.52
N PRO A 290 -6.77 -11.92 -19.52
CA PRO A 290 -5.48 -11.34 -19.88
C PRO A 290 -4.78 -10.70 -18.68
N ARG A 291 -3.48 -10.88 -18.58
CA ARG A 291 -2.63 -10.28 -17.54
C ARG A 291 -1.93 -9.05 -18.09
N MET A 292 -1.68 -8.07 -17.23
CA MET A 292 -0.97 -6.85 -17.59
C MET A 292 0.33 -6.74 -16.78
N ASN A 293 1.31 -7.59 -17.13
CA ASN A 293 2.64 -7.57 -16.55
C ASN A 293 3.63 -7.04 -17.59
N ILE A 294 4.34 -5.96 -17.27
CA ILE A 294 5.27 -5.26 -18.16
C ILE A 294 6.67 -5.38 -17.57
N LEU A 295 7.65 -5.81 -18.35
CA LEU A 295 9.05 -5.82 -17.97
C LEU A 295 9.79 -4.66 -18.64
N LEU A 296 10.49 -3.85 -17.85
CA LEU A 296 11.42 -2.82 -18.30
C LEU A 296 12.84 -3.27 -17.97
N TRP A 297 13.71 -3.37 -18.97
CA TRP A 297 15.07 -3.80 -18.74
C TRP A 297 16.07 -2.95 -19.51
N GLY A 298 17.30 -2.93 -19.05
CA GLY A 298 18.41 -2.20 -19.70
C GLY A 298 19.28 -1.43 -18.72
N PRO A 299 20.31 -0.71 -19.20
CA PRO A 299 21.29 -0.03 -18.36
C PRO A 299 20.66 0.94 -17.34
N PRO A 300 21.33 1.19 -16.21
CA PRO A 300 20.86 2.16 -15.23
C PRO A 300 20.81 3.58 -15.81
N GLY A 301 19.91 4.42 -15.31
CA GLY A 301 19.76 5.81 -15.75
C GLY A 301 19.04 6.01 -17.08
N THR A 302 18.59 4.96 -17.78
CA THR A 302 17.91 5.05 -19.08
C THR A 302 16.45 5.51 -19.01
N GLY A 303 15.87 5.67 -17.82
CA GLY A 303 14.53 6.25 -17.64
C GLY A 303 13.42 5.28 -17.28
N LYS A 304 13.71 4.01 -16.95
CA LYS A 304 12.72 2.97 -16.58
C LYS A 304 11.76 3.44 -15.49
N THR A 305 12.28 3.90 -14.36
CA THR A 305 11.48 4.39 -13.23
C THR A 305 10.68 5.64 -13.58
N GLU A 306 11.24 6.56 -14.38
CA GLU A 306 10.52 7.76 -14.85
C GLU A 306 9.37 7.42 -15.79
N PHE A 307 9.50 6.37 -16.61
CA PHE A 307 8.41 5.84 -17.44
C PHE A 307 7.23 5.40 -16.58
N VAL A 308 7.48 4.64 -15.52
CA VAL A 308 6.40 4.17 -14.64
C VAL A 308 5.70 5.32 -13.93
N LYS A 309 6.45 6.34 -13.49
CA LYS A 309 5.88 7.57 -12.95
C LYS A 309 4.98 8.28 -13.95
N HIS A 310 5.43 8.39 -15.19
CA HIS A 310 4.66 8.99 -16.27
C HIS A 310 3.39 8.19 -16.57
N LEU A 311 3.49 6.85 -16.61
CA LEU A 311 2.36 5.96 -16.77
C LEU A 311 1.31 6.18 -15.69
N GLY A 312 1.74 6.26 -14.42
CA GLY A 312 0.87 6.57 -13.30
C GLY A 312 0.16 7.92 -13.44
N LYS A 313 0.91 8.97 -13.85
CA LYS A 313 0.36 10.31 -14.08
C LYS A 313 -0.67 10.32 -15.22
N THR A 314 -0.33 9.72 -16.38
CA THR A 314 -1.18 9.70 -17.58
C THR A 314 -2.47 8.92 -17.35
N LEU A 315 -2.44 7.87 -16.55
CA LEU A 315 -3.59 7.05 -16.19
C LEU A 315 -4.31 7.54 -14.93
N ASN A 316 -3.86 8.64 -14.34
CA ASN A 316 -4.34 9.14 -13.05
C ASN A 316 -4.40 8.05 -11.99
N SER A 317 -3.40 7.18 -11.97
CA SER A 317 -3.31 6.01 -11.10
C SER A 317 -2.17 6.14 -10.11
N ARG A 318 -2.43 5.69 -8.88
CA ARG A 318 -1.36 5.52 -7.89
C ARG A 318 -0.37 4.46 -8.38
N VAL A 319 0.91 4.66 -8.09
CA VAL A 319 1.97 3.66 -8.27
C VAL A 319 2.43 3.21 -6.90
N VAL A 320 2.29 1.93 -6.61
CA VAL A 320 2.87 1.28 -5.41
C VAL A 320 4.27 0.81 -5.79
N VAL A 321 5.28 1.45 -5.23
CA VAL A 321 6.69 1.14 -5.52
C VAL A 321 7.25 0.27 -4.43
N LYS A 322 7.91 -0.81 -4.83
CA LYS A 322 8.73 -1.67 -3.98
C LYS A 322 10.06 -1.92 -4.68
N VAL A 323 11.14 -1.73 -3.98
CA VAL A 323 12.47 -2.13 -4.44
C VAL A 323 12.75 -3.56 -3.96
N GLY A 324 13.58 -4.31 -4.68
CA GLY A 324 13.94 -5.68 -4.28
C GLY A 324 14.32 -5.80 -2.80
N SER A 325 15.09 -4.84 -2.27
CA SER A 325 15.47 -4.77 -0.86
C SER A 325 14.30 -4.58 0.12
N ASP A 326 13.21 -3.94 -0.29
CA ASP A 326 12.02 -3.75 0.57
C ASP A 326 11.23 -5.05 0.77
N LEU A 327 11.40 -5.99 -0.13
CA LEU A 327 10.69 -7.27 -0.12
C LEU A 327 11.49 -8.36 0.57
N LEU A 328 12.82 -8.31 0.47
CA LEU A 328 13.71 -9.30 1.10
C LEU A 328 13.76 -9.12 2.63
N SER A 329 13.77 -10.24 3.34
CA SER A 329 13.97 -10.29 4.78
C SER A 329 14.91 -11.42 5.14
N CYS A 330 15.70 -11.23 6.20
CA CYS A 330 16.55 -12.29 6.76
C CYS A 330 15.75 -13.39 7.49
N TRP A 331 14.48 -13.17 7.75
CA TRP A 331 13.60 -14.13 8.43
C TRP A 331 12.86 -15.00 7.44
N VAL A 332 12.90 -16.30 7.64
CA VAL A 332 12.21 -17.29 6.77
C VAL A 332 10.69 -17.03 6.76
N GLY A 333 10.12 -17.00 5.56
CA GLY A 333 8.69 -16.77 5.35
C GLY A 333 8.24 -15.30 5.45
N GLU A 334 9.13 -14.36 5.71
CA GLU A 334 8.77 -12.93 5.77
C GLU A 334 8.83 -12.26 4.39
N THR A 335 9.76 -12.69 3.55
CA THR A 335 9.84 -12.25 2.15
C THR A 335 8.55 -12.58 1.40
N GLU A 336 8.03 -13.80 1.51
CA GLU A 336 6.76 -14.22 0.90
C GLU A 336 5.59 -13.37 1.41
N LYS A 337 5.56 -13.04 2.70
CA LYS A 337 4.54 -12.14 3.28
C LYS A 337 4.67 -10.72 2.75
N ASN A 338 5.89 -10.23 2.54
CA ASN A 338 6.13 -8.90 2.00
C ASN A 338 5.72 -8.82 0.53
N ILE A 339 6.05 -9.85 -0.27
CA ILE A 339 5.58 -9.98 -1.65
C ILE A 339 4.05 -9.95 -1.67
N LYS A 340 3.39 -10.83 -0.90
CA LYS A 340 1.93 -10.84 -0.79
C LYS A 340 1.34 -9.48 -0.46
N ARG A 341 1.87 -8.80 0.57
CA ARG A 341 1.40 -7.46 0.97
C ARG A 341 1.53 -6.41 -0.12
N ALA A 342 2.60 -6.47 -0.94
CA ALA A 342 2.79 -5.55 -2.04
C ALA A 342 1.70 -5.70 -3.11
N PHE A 343 1.34 -6.93 -3.47
CA PHE A 343 0.25 -7.22 -4.41
C PHE A 343 -1.12 -6.85 -3.83
N ASP A 344 -1.40 -7.24 -2.58
CA ASP A 344 -2.66 -6.92 -1.87
C ASP A 344 -2.84 -5.38 -1.75
N GLU A 345 -1.76 -4.62 -1.45
CA GLU A 345 -1.77 -3.15 -1.40
C GLU A 345 -2.14 -2.55 -2.77
N ALA A 346 -1.55 -3.06 -3.84
CA ALA A 346 -1.81 -2.56 -5.18
C ALA A 346 -3.24 -2.87 -5.65
N GLU A 347 -3.78 -4.05 -5.34
CA GLU A 347 -5.17 -4.41 -5.65
C GLU A 347 -6.17 -3.55 -4.88
N ALA A 348 -5.98 -3.38 -3.57
CA ALA A 348 -6.87 -2.58 -2.73
C ALA A 348 -7.00 -1.14 -3.20
N ASP A 349 -5.93 -0.56 -3.72
CA ASP A 349 -5.90 0.82 -4.23
C ASP A 349 -6.17 0.93 -5.75
N ASN A 350 -6.36 -0.19 -6.46
CA ASN A 350 -6.39 -0.26 -7.92
C ASN A 350 -5.19 0.49 -8.53
N ALA A 351 -4.02 0.30 -7.92
CA ALA A 351 -2.76 0.95 -8.26
C ALA A 351 -1.95 0.15 -9.27
N ILE A 352 -0.98 0.79 -9.90
CA ILE A 352 0.07 0.10 -10.64
C ILE A 352 1.09 -0.41 -9.62
N LEU A 353 1.36 -1.71 -9.58
CA LEU A 353 2.45 -2.27 -8.79
C LEU A 353 3.76 -2.13 -9.56
N PHE A 354 4.71 -1.40 -9.02
CA PHE A 354 6.04 -1.27 -9.60
C PHE A 354 7.08 -1.96 -8.71
N LEU A 355 7.71 -3.00 -9.24
CA LEU A 355 8.81 -3.71 -8.61
C LEU A 355 10.12 -3.29 -9.28
N ASP A 356 10.90 -2.45 -8.61
CA ASP A 356 12.22 -2.02 -9.10
C ASP A 356 13.31 -3.00 -8.60
N GLU A 357 14.35 -3.18 -9.39
CA GLU A 357 15.44 -4.11 -9.10
C GLU A 357 14.93 -5.54 -8.81
N ILE A 358 14.01 -6.02 -9.68
CA ILE A 358 13.39 -7.34 -9.51
C ILE A 358 14.41 -8.48 -9.52
N ASP A 359 15.56 -8.29 -10.18
CA ASP A 359 16.69 -9.25 -10.21
C ASP A 359 17.22 -9.59 -8.81
N GLY A 360 17.07 -8.68 -7.83
CA GLY A 360 17.43 -8.96 -6.44
C GLY A 360 16.57 -10.06 -5.78
N ILE A 361 15.33 -10.25 -6.26
CA ILE A 361 14.40 -11.26 -5.73
C ILE A 361 14.47 -12.53 -6.57
N VAL A 362 14.86 -12.42 -7.83
CA VAL A 362 14.67 -13.41 -8.88
C VAL A 362 16.00 -13.78 -9.50
N GLN A 363 16.93 -14.28 -8.70
CA GLN A 363 18.16 -14.86 -9.24
C GLN A 363 17.89 -16.22 -9.89
N ASP A 364 18.69 -16.56 -10.91
CA ASP A 364 18.59 -17.83 -11.61
C ASP A 364 18.70 -18.99 -10.61
N ARG A 365 17.71 -19.89 -10.66
CA ARG A 365 17.62 -21.08 -9.78
C ARG A 365 18.77 -22.05 -9.93
N SER A 366 19.51 -22.01 -11.06
CA SER A 366 20.69 -22.86 -11.29
C SER A 366 21.83 -22.59 -10.31
N GLY A 367 21.83 -21.39 -9.67
CA GLY A 367 22.77 -20.99 -8.61
C GLY A 367 22.22 -21.04 -7.18
N ALA A 368 20.94 -21.38 -7.00
CA ALA A 368 20.30 -21.37 -5.68
C ALA A 368 20.91 -22.42 -4.75
N GLN A 369 21.63 -21.97 -3.73
CA GLN A 369 22.25 -22.87 -2.73
C GLN A 369 21.27 -23.26 -1.61
N ARG A 370 20.07 -22.65 -1.52
CA ARG A 370 19.17 -22.79 -0.40
C ARG A 370 17.70 -22.91 -0.84
N SER A 371 16.95 -23.82 -0.22
CA SER A 371 15.56 -24.15 -0.58
C SER A 371 14.59 -22.95 -0.46
N TRP A 372 14.84 -21.98 0.41
CA TRP A 372 13.98 -20.81 0.60
C TRP A 372 14.02 -19.81 -0.58
N GLU A 373 15.13 -19.71 -1.33
CA GLU A 373 15.26 -18.87 -2.51
C GLU A 373 14.28 -19.33 -3.60
N VAL A 374 14.12 -20.64 -3.75
CA VAL A 374 13.13 -21.24 -4.66
C VAL A 374 11.70 -20.91 -4.23
N THR A 375 11.42 -20.89 -2.92
CA THR A 375 10.08 -20.61 -2.39
C THR A 375 9.67 -19.16 -2.65
N GLN A 376 10.58 -18.20 -2.48
CA GLN A 376 10.35 -16.77 -2.73
C GLN A 376 10.01 -16.51 -4.20
N VAL A 377 10.76 -17.12 -5.12
CA VAL A 377 10.50 -17.03 -6.56
C VAL A 377 9.13 -17.63 -6.91
N ASN A 378 8.79 -18.79 -6.33
CA ASN A 378 7.49 -19.43 -6.57
C ASN A 378 6.31 -18.58 -6.06
N GLU A 379 6.44 -17.92 -4.89
CA GLU A 379 5.41 -17.01 -4.39
C GLU A 379 5.23 -15.82 -5.35
N LEU A 380 6.33 -15.20 -5.81
CA LEU A 380 6.25 -14.12 -6.78
C LEU A 380 5.57 -14.57 -8.08
N LEU A 381 5.96 -15.73 -8.63
CA LEU A 381 5.35 -16.29 -9.83
C LEU A 381 3.85 -16.53 -9.66
N SER A 382 3.45 -17.13 -8.54
CA SER A 382 2.04 -17.37 -8.21
C SER A 382 1.24 -16.07 -8.11
N ARG A 383 1.84 -15.04 -7.49
CA ARG A 383 1.19 -13.72 -7.40
C ARG A 383 1.06 -13.05 -8.75
N MET A 384 2.10 -13.07 -9.57
CA MET A 384 2.06 -12.53 -10.94
C MET A 384 0.97 -13.19 -11.80
N GLU A 385 0.71 -14.48 -11.58
CA GLU A 385 -0.32 -15.22 -12.30
C GLU A 385 -1.73 -14.84 -11.89
N ASN A 386 -1.94 -14.56 -10.61
CA ASN A 386 -3.26 -14.31 -10.04
C ASN A 386 -3.58 -12.81 -9.88
N PHE A 387 -2.64 -11.92 -10.19
CA PHE A 387 -2.81 -10.49 -10.01
C PHE A 387 -3.80 -9.90 -11.00
N LYS A 388 -4.82 -9.24 -10.49
CA LYS A 388 -5.89 -8.62 -11.28
C LYS A 388 -5.59 -7.18 -11.71
N GLY A 389 -4.45 -6.63 -11.27
CA GLY A 389 -4.00 -5.28 -11.54
C GLY A 389 -2.95 -5.18 -12.66
N VAL A 390 -2.32 -4.03 -12.73
CA VAL A 390 -1.19 -3.74 -13.62
C VAL A 390 0.11 -3.84 -12.83
N MET A 391 1.01 -4.71 -13.27
CA MET A 391 2.33 -4.86 -12.69
C MET A 391 3.41 -4.41 -13.67
N VAL A 392 4.40 -3.67 -13.17
CA VAL A 392 5.61 -3.31 -13.92
C VAL A 392 6.82 -3.78 -13.13
N GLY A 393 7.65 -4.61 -13.72
CA GLY A 393 8.94 -5.00 -13.18
C GLY A 393 10.06 -4.25 -13.88
N ALA A 394 11.11 -3.84 -13.16
CA ALA A 394 12.31 -3.26 -13.76
C ALA A 394 13.57 -3.99 -13.31
N THR A 395 14.51 -4.18 -14.25
CA THR A 395 15.81 -4.76 -13.97
C THR A 395 16.91 -4.09 -14.79
N ASN A 396 18.12 -4.08 -14.25
CA ASN A 396 19.31 -3.67 -14.96
C ASN A 396 20.02 -4.86 -15.63
N PHE A 397 19.70 -6.09 -15.23
CA PHE A 397 20.39 -7.33 -15.62
C PHE A 397 19.40 -8.39 -16.12
N MET A 398 19.12 -8.34 -17.43
CA MET A 398 18.20 -9.27 -18.09
C MET A 398 18.65 -10.74 -17.96
N ASP A 399 19.96 -10.97 -18.08
CA ASP A 399 20.55 -12.29 -18.09
C ASP A 399 20.43 -13.02 -16.74
N ASN A 400 20.16 -12.31 -15.66
CA ASN A 400 19.98 -12.86 -14.33
C ASN A 400 18.54 -13.32 -14.03
N LEU A 401 17.59 -13.07 -14.96
CA LEU A 401 16.20 -13.41 -14.74
C LEU A 401 15.89 -14.87 -15.13
N ASP A 402 15.22 -15.58 -14.24
CA ASP A 402 14.69 -16.93 -14.50
C ASP A 402 13.74 -16.94 -15.72
N ALA A 403 13.92 -17.92 -16.61
CA ALA A 403 13.10 -18.08 -17.81
C ALA A 403 11.61 -18.25 -17.51
N ALA A 404 11.25 -18.81 -16.35
CA ALA A 404 9.87 -18.95 -15.94
C ALA A 404 9.21 -17.59 -15.65
N ILE A 405 9.95 -16.64 -15.11
CA ILE A 405 9.47 -15.27 -14.86
C ILE A 405 9.29 -14.52 -16.16
N MET A 406 10.23 -14.67 -17.09
CA MET A 406 10.16 -14.02 -18.40
C MET A 406 8.87 -14.33 -19.17
N ARG A 407 8.34 -15.56 -19.00
CA ARG A 407 7.07 -15.99 -19.63
C ARG A 407 5.83 -15.35 -19.02
N ARG A 408 5.92 -14.75 -17.81
CA ARG A 408 4.80 -14.10 -17.12
C ARG A 408 4.67 -12.62 -17.42
N PHE A 409 5.64 -12.07 -18.15
CA PHE A 409 5.52 -10.70 -18.66
C PHE A 409 4.87 -10.69 -20.04
N THR A 410 3.78 -9.92 -20.13
CA THR A 410 3.00 -9.73 -21.37
C THR A 410 3.77 -8.87 -22.36
N PHE A 411 4.40 -7.81 -21.88
CA PHE A 411 5.21 -6.89 -22.67
C PHE A 411 6.62 -6.76 -22.11
N LYS A 412 7.60 -6.67 -23.01
CA LYS A 412 9.02 -6.56 -22.66
C LYS A 412 9.62 -5.38 -23.41
N LEU A 413 10.14 -4.40 -22.67
CA LEU A 413 10.70 -3.15 -23.21
C LEU A 413 12.14 -3.03 -22.79
N GLN A 414 13.03 -2.89 -23.77
CA GLN A 414 14.43 -2.59 -23.57
C GLN A 414 14.66 -1.08 -23.61
N PHE A 415 15.16 -0.54 -22.53
CA PHE A 415 15.64 0.82 -22.44
C PHE A 415 17.15 0.84 -22.69
N ASP A 416 17.58 1.47 -23.76
CA ASP A 416 18.98 1.49 -24.15
C ASP A 416 19.58 2.91 -24.03
N TYR A 417 20.89 3.02 -24.21
CA TYR A 417 21.57 4.29 -24.28
C TYR A 417 21.05 5.13 -25.45
N LEU A 418 21.12 6.45 -25.30
CA LEU A 418 20.60 7.40 -26.28
C LEU A 418 21.36 7.33 -27.62
N GLU A 419 20.63 7.39 -28.70
CA GLU A 419 21.16 7.60 -30.06
C GLU A 419 21.50 9.08 -30.29
N ALA A 420 22.15 9.41 -31.40
CA ALA A 420 22.65 10.75 -31.69
C ALA A 420 21.57 11.84 -31.57
N ASP A 421 20.39 11.61 -32.16
CA ASP A 421 19.27 12.56 -32.11
C ASP A 421 18.71 12.69 -30.71
N GLY A 422 18.61 11.58 -29.98
CA GLY A 422 18.18 11.54 -28.59
C GLY A 422 19.13 12.32 -27.67
N LYS A 423 20.44 12.13 -27.83
CA LYS A 423 21.47 12.88 -27.08
C LYS A 423 21.30 14.38 -27.27
N ARG A 424 21.10 14.82 -28.53
CA ARG A 424 20.87 16.24 -28.86
C ARG A 424 19.60 16.77 -28.21
N ALA A 425 18.50 16.06 -28.35
CA ALA A 425 17.21 16.44 -27.76
C ALA A 425 17.29 16.55 -26.23
N PHE A 426 17.96 15.62 -25.57
CA PHE A 426 18.15 15.64 -24.11
C PHE A 426 19.09 16.79 -23.69
N PHE A 427 20.16 17.03 -24.40
CA PHE A 427 21.07 18.13 -24.12
C PHE A 427 20.34 19.49 -24.17
N GLU A 428 19.68 19.78 -25.30
CA GLU A 428 18.96 21.03 -25.52
C GLU A 428 17.83 21.25 -24.50
N ARG A 429 17.09 20.19 -24.15
CA ARG A 429 16.04 20.24 -23.15
C ARG A 429 16.57 20.47 -21.73
N MET A 430 17.60 19.73 -21.32
CA MET A 430 18.12 19.76 -19.96
C MET A 430 18.91 21.02 -19.65
N PHE A 431 19.69 21.52 -20.62
CA PHE A 431 20.53 22.70 -20.44
C PHE A 431 19.91 23.96 -21.00
N LYS A 432 18.75 23.86 -21.68
CA LYS A 432 18.02 25.00 -22.30
C LYS A 432 18.89 25.81 -23.23
N THR A 433 19.74 25.17 -24.02
CA THR A 433 20.67 25.77 -24.98
C THR A 433 20.69 24.94 -26.25
N ARG A 434 21.01 25.59 -27.39
CA ARG A 434 21.19 24.90 -28.66
C ARG A 434 22.65 24.53 -28.86
N LEU A 435 22.88 23.44 -29.58
CA LEU A 435 24.22 23.00 -29.97
C LEU A 435 24.53 23.41 -31.38
N GLY A 436 25.76 23.90 -31.59
CA GLY A 436 26.35 24.03 -32.91
C GLY A 436 26.70 22.66 -33.53
N ASP A 437 26.93 22.63 -34.86
CA ASP A 437 27.18 21.35 -35.56
C ASP A 437 28.43 20.60 -35.07
N ALA A 438 29.47 21.31 -34.68
CA ALA A 438 30.68 20.72 -34.12
C ALA A 438 30.43 20.11 -32.72
N GLU A 439 29.70 20.83 -31.87
CA GLU A 439 29.30 20.38 -30.53
C GLU A 439 28.35 19.18 -30.62
N ALA A 440 27.41 19.18 -31.56
CA ALA A 440 26.49 18.07 -31.79
C ALA A 440 27.21 16.79 -32.24
N ARG A 441 28.19 16.92 -33.12
CA ARG A 441 29.05 15.78 -33.52
C ARG A 441 29.87 15.24 -32.34
N ARG A 442 30.42 16.12 -31.51
CA ARG A 442 31.14 15.71 -30.30
C ARG A 442 30.22 14.98 -29.31
N LEU A 443 29.01 15.50 -29.05
CA LEU A 443 28.03 14.87 -28.20
C LEU A 443 27.61 13.48 -28.73
N ALA A 444 27.40 13.36 -30.04
CA ALA A 444 27.07 12.10 -30.69
C ALA A 444 28.15 11.03 -30.50
N ALA A 445 29.43 11.44 -30.48
CA ALA A 445 30.56 10.53 -30.30
C ALA A 445 30.73 10.01 -28.86
N ILE A 446 30.10 10.62 -27.84
CA ILE A 446 30.19 10.13 -26.46
C ILE A 446 29.40 8.81 -26.36
N PRO A 447 30.02 7.68 -26.01
CA PRO A 447 29.34 6.39 -25.93
C PRO A 447 28.48 6.30 -24.66
N ASN A 448 27.53 5.39 -24.64
CA ASN A 448 26.79 4.96 -23.43
C ASN A 448 26.15 6.09 -22.61
N LEU A 449 25.69 7.18 -23.25
CA LEU A 449 24.97 8.26 -22.60
C LEU A 449 23.50 7.86 -22.33
N ALA A 450 23.08 8.03 -21.09
CA ALA A 450 21.71 7.83 -20.63
C ALA A 450 21.08 9.16 -20.20
N PRO A 451 19.77 9.31 -20.17
CA PRO A 451 19.06 10.47 -19.63
C PRO A 451 19.52 10.88 -18.22
N GLY A 452 19.85 9.91 -17.38
CA GLY A 452 20.35 10.11 -16.02
C GLY A 452 21.64 10.91 -15.97
N ASP A 453 22.56 10.73 -16.93
CA ASP A 453 23.86 11.42 -16.95
C ASP A 453 23.68 12.92 -17.13
N PHE A 454 22.78 13.33 -18.00
CA PHE A 454 22.45 14.75 -18.19
C PHE A 454 21.91 15.38 -16.90
N ARG A 455 21.14 14.60 -16.13
CA ARG A 455 20.61 15.05 -14.83
C ARG A 455 21.74 15.22 -13.81
N THR A 456 22.64 14.25 -13.72
CA THR A 456 23.81 14.28 -12.83
C THR A 456 24.70 15.47 -13.15
N VAL A 457 25.06 15.67 -14.43
CA VAL A 457 25.89 16.80 -14.87
C VAL A 457 25.17 18.13 -14.62
N ARG A 458 23.86 18.23 -14.86
CA ARG A 458 23.11 19.44 -14.55
C ARG A 458 23.14 19.78 -13.07
N GLN A 459 23.04 18.78 -12.20
CA GLN A 459 23.11 18.98 -10.74
C GLN A 459 24.51 19.42 -10.30
N SER A 460 25.58 18.78 -10.80
CA SER A 460 26.94 19.14 -10.45
C SER A 460 27.27 20.59 -10.88
N LEU A 461 26.89 20.97 -12.10
CA LEU A 461 27.09 22.32 -12.62
C LEU A 461 26.29 23.40 -11.89
N TYR A 462 25.10 23.04 -11.34
CA TYR A 462 24.30 23.95 -10.52
C TYR A 462 25.05 24.41 -9.26
N TYR A 463 25.75 23.49 -8.59
CA TYR A 463 26.52 23.79 -7.37
C TYR A 463 27.83 24.55 -7.66
N LEU A 464 28.37 24.42 -8.87
CA LEU A 464 29.61 25.15 -9.24
C LEU A 464 29.38 26.63 -9.54
N GLY A 465 28.13 27.05 -9.85
CA GLY A 465 27.76 28.43 -10.12
C GLY A 465 28.34 28.98 -11.41
N GLY A 466 27.93 30.21 -11.77
CA GLY A 466 28.47 30.96 -12.95
C GLY A 466 27.80 30.58 -14.28
N SER A 467 28.20 31.26 -15.36
CA SER A 467 27.77 30.97 -16.73
C SER A 467 28.56 29.76 -17.26
N VAL A 468 27.88 28.65 -17.48
CA VAL A 468 28.52 27.42 -17.97
C VAL A 468 28.43 27.34 -19.48
N SER A 469 29.58 27.18 -20.18
CA SER A 469 29.62 26.99 -21.63
C SER A 469 29.15 25.58 -22.04
N ASN A 470 28.79 25.43 -23.32
CA ASN A 470 28.46 24.09 -23.86
C ASN A 470 29.68 23.17 -23.81
N GLU A 471 30.87 23.74 -24.01
CA GLU A 471 32.12 22.96 -23.91
C GLU A 471 32.32 22.34 -22.53
N THR A 472 32.07 23.12 -21.45
CA THR A 472 32.16 22.62 -20.09
C THR A 472 31.14 21.50 -19.85
N ARG A 473 29.90 21.64 -20.35
CA ARG A 473 28.86 20.62 -20.25
C ARG A 473 29.25 19.31 -20.96
N LEU A 474 29.82 19.41 -22.14
CA LEU A 474 30.31 18.26 -22.89
C LEU A 474 31.49 17.57 -22.19
N ASN A 475 32.43 18.33 -21.63
CA ASN A 475 33.55 17.78 -20.85
C ASN A 475 33.03 16.99 -19.63
N GLU A 476 32.04 17.50 -18.90
CA GLU A 476 31.47 16.82 -17.75
C GLU A 476 30.68 15.57 -18.16
N LEU A 477 29.95 15.59 -19.29
CA LEU A 477 29.28 14.40 -19.83
C LEU A 477 30.28 13.32 -20.25
N GLU A 478 31.39 13.69 -20.85
CA GLU A 478 32.49 12.75 -21.21
C GLU A 478 33.10 12.11 -19.95
N LYS A 479 33.33 12.90 -18.90
CA LYS A 479 33.81 12.38 -17.61
C LYS A 479 32.83 11.37 -17.00
N GLU A 480 31.56 11.77 -16.93
CA GLU A 480 30.51 10.88 -16.37
C GLU A 480 30.44 9.54 -17.14
N CYS A 481 30.52 9.63 -18.47
CA CYS A 481 30.56 8.43 -19.30
C CYS A 481 31.83 7.57 -19.05
N SER A 482 32.98 8.18 -18.86
CA SER A 482 34.26 7.46 -18.65
C SER A 482 34.30 6.67 -17.35
N LEU A 483 33.46 7.02 -16.36
CA LEU A 483 33.31 6.31 -15.09
C LEU A 483 32.52 5.01 -15.21
N LYS A 484 31.81 4.80 -16.32
CA LYS A 484 30.99 3.61 -16.53
C LYS A 484 31.85 2.41 -16.93
N LYS A 485 31.57 1.23 -16.34
CA LYS A 485 32.21 -0.02 -16.75
C LYS A 485 31.89 -0.30 -18.23
N GLY A 486 32.91 -0.49 -19.04
CA GLY A 486 32.79 -0.75 -20.48
C GLY A 486 33.08 0.45 -21.41
N CYS A 487 33.26 1.64 -20.89
CA CYS A 487 33.90 2.72 -21.65
C CYS A 487 35.42 2.47 -21.66
N GLY A 488 35.93 1.84 -22.70
CA GLY A 488 37.37 1.66 -22.88
C GLY A 488 38.09 3.00 -22.82
N ARG A 489 39.13 3.13 -21.97
CA ARG A 489 40.06 4.23 -22.05
C ARG A 489 40.63 4.28 -23.49
N ARG A 490 40.26 5.29 -24.28
CA ARG A 490 41.07 5.64 -25.45
C ARG A 490 42.38 6.14 -24.88
N ILE A 491 43.40 5.30 -24.90
CA ILE A 491 44.76 5.74 -24.72
C ILE A 491 45.09 6.49 -26.02
N GLY A 492 45.06 7.82 -25.94
CA GLY A 492 45.58 8.64 -27.03
C GLY A 492 47.08 8.55 -27.00
N PHE A 493 47.64 8.11 -28.12
CA PHE A 493 48.99 8.42 -28.54
C PHE A 493 48.95 9.68 -29.36
#